data_0dc23f7ecd02292aa071c3e47a7e7375
#
_entry.id   0dc23f7ecd02292aa071c3e47a7e7375
#
_cell.length_a   1.000
_cell.length_b   1.000
_cell.length_c   1.000
_cell.angle_alpha   90.00
_cell.angle_beta   90.00
_cell.angle_gamma   90.00
#
_symmetry.space_group_name_H-M   'P 1'
#
loop_
_entity.id
_entity.type
_entity.pdbx_description
1 polymer ?
#
loop_
_entity_poly.entity_id
_entity_poly.type
_entity_poly.pdbx_seq_one_letter_code
_entity_poly.pdbx_strand_id
1 'polypeptide(L)'
;MSRLDQLLAFQEEDPQDSFIRFALASEYVKLGDFERGRTIFEELRSHDPGYVGLYYHLGKLLEKIGDSSQAIVIYREGIAIAARISDFHARSELQSALLEAEIEGYE
;
A
#
# COMPACT_ATOMS: atom_id res chain seq x y z
N MET A 1 -14.23 -21.94 0.30
CA MET A 1 -12.87 -21.41 0.26
C MET A 1 -12.91 -19.89 0.41
N SER A 2 -12.16 -19.35 1.35
CA SER A 2 -12.12 -17.90 1.57
C SER A 2 -11.33 -17.19 0.46
N ARG A 3 -11.50 -15.87 0.37
CA ARG A 3 -10.69 -15.07 -0.56
C ARG A 3 -9.20 -15.19 -0.22
N LEU A 4 -8.87 -15.20 1.06
CA LEU A 4 -7.47 -15.39 1.49
C LEU A 4 -6.91 -16.72 0.99
N ASP A 5 -7.65 -17.81 1.14
CA ASP A 5 -7.21 -19.13 0.66
C ASP A 5 -6.99 -19.14 -0.84
N GLN A 6 -7.89 -18.50 -1.60
CA GLN A 6 -7.76 -18.39 -3.04
C GLN A 6 -6.51 -17.61 -3.45
N LEU A 7 -6.25 -16.50 -2.77
CA LEU A 7 -5.07 -15.66 -3.05
C LEU A 7 -3.76 -16.40 -2.70
N LEU A 8 -3.75 -17.15 -1.61
CA LEU A 8 -2.59 -17.95 -1.23
C LEU A 8 -2.31 -19.05 -2.26
N ALA A 9 -3.35 -19.66 -2.83
CA ALA A 9 -3.21 -20.64 -3.89
C ALA A 9 -2.62 -20.01 -5.16
N PHE A 10 -3.09 -18.82 -5.54
CA PHE A 10 -2.53 -18.08 -6.69
C PHE A 10 -1.07 -17.72 -6.46
N GLN A 11 -0.71 -17.36 -5.24
CA GLN A 11 0.68 -17.03 -4.91
C GLN A 11 1.60 -18.23 -5.07
N GLU A 12 1.14 -19.42 -4.73
CA GLU A 12 1.94 -20.64 -4.94
C GLU A 12 2.25 -20.86 -6.42
N GLU A 13 1.29 -20.55 -7.29
CA GLU A 13 1.46 -20.69 -8.74
C GLU A 13 2.37 -19.61 -9.34
N ASP A 14 2.31 -18.40 -8.81
CA ASP A 14 3.07 -17.25 -9.31
C ASP A 14 3.57 -16.37 -8.16
N PRO A 15 4.63 -16.80 -7.47
CA PRO A 15 5.11 -16.11 -6.26
C PRO A 15 5.64 -14.69 -6.49
N GLN A 16 5.95 -14.33 -7.75
CA GLN A 16 6.52 -13.02 -8.06
C GLN A 16 5.48 -12.01 -8.56
N ASP A 17 4.22 -12.42 -8.73
CA ASP A 17 3.17 -11.54 -9.25
C ASP A 17 2.87 -10.42 -8.26
N SER A 18 3.08 -9.18 -8.68
CA SER A 18 2.88 -7.99 -7.85
C SER A 18 1.41 -7.77 -7.49
N PHE A 19 0.50 -8.03 -8.42
CA PHE A 19 -0.94 -7.87 -8.15
C PHE A 19 -1.40 -8.85 -7.06
N ILE A 20 -0.93 -10.09 -7.12
CA ILE A 20 -1.28 -11.10 -6.09
C ILE A 20 -0.74 -10.66 -4.73
N ARG A 21 0.49 -10.17 -4.66
CA ARG A 21 1.05 -9.63 -3.41
C ARG A 21 0.23 -8.47 -2.88
N PHE A 22 -0.13 -7.55 -3.76
CA PHE A 22 -0.96 -6.41 -3.40
C PHE A 22 -2.32 -6.86 -2.85
N ALA A 23 -2.97 -7.80 -3.54
CA ALA A 23 -4.26 -8.33 -3.13
C ALA A 23 -4.18 -9.06 -1.79
N LEU A 24 -3.11 -9.84 -1.56
CA LEU A 24 -2.87 -10.52 -0.28
C LEU A 24 -2.70 -9.52 0.86
N ALA A 25 -1.85 -8.52 0.67
CA ALA A 25 -1.64 -7.50 1.69
C ALA A 25 -2.96 -6.81 2.05
N SER A 26 -3.74 -6.44 1.04
CA SER A 26 -5.04 -5.79 1.22
C SER A 26 -6.02 -6.69 1.97
N GLU A 27 -6.05 -7.98 1.66
CA GLU A 27 -6.93 -8.94 2.33
C GLU A 27 -6.55 -9.12 3.79
N TYR A 28 -5.26 -9.22 4.11
CA TYR A 28 -4.83 -9.29 5.50
C TYR A 28 -5.25 -8.04 6.29
N VAL A 29 -5.10 -6.86 5.71
CA VAL A 29 -5.54 -5.61 6.34
C VAL A 29 -7.05 -5.64 6.61
N LYS A 30 -7.82 -6.08 5.62
CA LYS A 30 -9.28 -6.20 5.74
C LYS A 30 -9.67 -7.15 6.88
N LEU A 31 -8.89 -8.22 7.08
CA LEU A 31 -9.13 -9.20 8.13
C LEU A 31 -8.60 -8.75 9.50
N GLY A 32 -7.97 -7.57 9.58
CA GLY A 32 -7.42 -7.05 10.82
C GLY A 32 -5.99 -7.48 11.13
N ASP A 33 -5.36 -8.24 10.24
CA ASP A 33 -3.97 -8.67 10.41
C ASP A 33 -3.04 -7.62 9.80
N PHE A 34 -2.88 -6.51 10.50
CA PHE A 34 -2.12 -5.36 10.03
C PHE A 34 -0.63 -5.65 9.90
N GLU A 35 -0.10 -6.49 10.76
CA GLU A 35 1.32 -6.86 10.72
C GLU A 35 1.68 -7.59 9.44
N ARG A 36 0.90 -8.62 9.08
CA ARG A 36 1.11 -9.34 7.82
C ARG A 36 0.87 -8.45 6.60
N GLY A 37 -0.19 -7.65 6.65
CA GLY A 37 -0.46 -6.69 5.57
C GLY A 37 0.71 -5.76 5.32
N ARG A 38 1.25 -5.17 6.39
CA ARG A 38 2.40 -4.29 6.32
C ARG A 38 3.63 -4.99 5.75
N THR A 39 3.93 -6.19 6.23
CA THR A 39 5.08 -6.97 5.77
C THR A 39 5.01 -7.21 4.26
N ILE A 40 3.85 -7.61 3.78
CA ILE A 40 3.67 -7.90 2.33
C ILE A 40 3.75 -6.63 1.50
N PHE A 41 3.16 -5.52 1.97
CA PHE A 41 3.32 -4.23 1.26
C PHE A 41 4.78 -3.80 1.18
N GLU A 42 5.55 -3.95 2.27
CA GLU A 42 6.97 -3.61 2.28
C GLU A 42 7.79 -4.51 1.35
N GLU A 43 7.47 -5.79 1.29
CA GLU A 43 8.10 -6.71 0.33
C GLU A 43 7.79 -6.28 -1.11
N LEU A 44 6.54 -5.93 -1.39
CA LEU A 44 6.13 -5.46 -2.71
C LEU A 44 6.87 -4.17 -3.08
N ARG A 45 6.96 -3.23 -2.15
CA ARG A 45 7.69 -1.98 -2.36
C ARG A 45 9.16 -2.23 -2.68
N SER A 46 9.76 -3.21 -2.03
CA SER A 46 11.15 -3.58 -2.27
C SER A 46 11.36 -4.24 -3.63
N HIS A 47 10.46 -5.12 -4.04
CA HIS A 47 10.59 -5.89 -5.29
C HIS A 47 10.07 -5.14 -6.52
N ASP A 48 9.03 -4.34 -6.35
CA ASP A 48 8.37 -3.65 -7.46
C ASP A 48 7.95 -2.24 -7.03
N PRO A 49 8.91 -1.35 -6.81
CA PRO A 49 8.63 0.01 -6.31
C PRO A 49 7.77 0.85 -7.26
N GLY A 50 7.66 0.45 -8.52
CA GLY A 50 6.81 1.13 -9.51
C GLY A 50 5.33 0.71 -9.44
N TYR A 51 4.98 -0.25 -8.58
CA TYR A 51 3.59 -0.67 -8.40
C TYR A 51 2.86 0.39 -7.59
N VAL A 52 2.30 1.37 -8.27
CA VAL A 52 1.84 2.63 -7.66
C VAL A 52 0.73 2.45 -6.64
N GLY A 53 -0.14 1.44 -6.83
CA GLY A 53 -1.27 1.19 -5.92
C GLY A 53 -0.86 0.87 -4.49
N LEU A 54 0.34 0.35 -4.27
CA LEU A 54 0.78 -0.02 -2.93
C LEU A 54 0.88 1.19 -2.00
N TYR A 55 1.25 2.36 -2.51
CA TYR A 55 1.60 3.52 -1.68
C TYR A 55 0.38 4.11 -0.94
N TYR A 56 -0.74 4.21 -1.62
CA TYR A 56 -1.96 4.66 -0.97
C TYR A 56 -2.37 3.72 0.15
N HIS A 57 -2.40 2.43 -0.14
CA HIS A 57 -2.86 1.43 0.83
C HIS A 57 -1.88 1.25 1.99
N LEU A 58 -0.58 1.25 1.72
CA LEU A 58 0.43 1.18 2.79
C LEU A 58 0.37 2.43 3.66
N GLY A 59 0.25 3.61 3.05
CA GLY A 59 0.12 4.85 3.80
C GLY A 59 -1.10 4.84 4.73
N LYS A 60 -2.25 4.41 4.23
CA LYS A 60 -3.47 4.30 5.04
C LYS A 60 -3.31 3.30 6.18
N LEU A 61 -2.65 2.18 5.92
CA LEU A 61 -2.36 1.20 6.97
C LEU A 61 -1.47 1.80 8.06
N LEU A 62 -0.43 2.54 7.66
CA LEU A 62 0.48 3.18 8.61
C LEU A 62 -0.24 4.19 9.49
N GLU A 63 -1.14 5.00 8.93
CA GLU A 63 -1.97 5.90 9.73
C GLU A 63 -2.82 5.11 10.73
N LYS A 64 -3.40 4.01 10.29
CA LYS A 64 -4.28 3.18 11.11
C LYS A 64 -3.56 2.58 12.31
N ILE A 65 -2.30 2.19 12.15
CA ILE A 65 -1.49 1.63 13.26
C ILE A 65 -0.76 2.71 14.07
N GLY A 66 -1.01 3.98 13.77
CA GLY A 66 -0.47 5.09 14.56
C GLY A 66 0.89 5.62 14.12
N ASP A 67 1.37 5.24 12.94
CA ASP A 67 2.65 5.71 12.40
C ASP A 67 2.45 6.74 11.28
N SER A 68 1.89 7.88 11.64
CA SER A 68 1.59 8.96 10.69
C SER A 68 2.83 9.54 10.03
N SER A 69 3.95 9.59 10.74
CA SER A 69 5.21 10.09 10.19
C SER A 69 5.67 9.25 9.02
N GLN A 70 5.62 7.93 9.15
CA GLN A 70 6.00 7.02 8.08
C GLN A 70 4.97 7.04 6.95
N ALA A 71 3.69 7.20 7.27
CA ALA A 71 2.64 7.34 6.25
C ALA A 71 2.93 8.50 5.31
N ILE A 72 3.34 9.65 5.87
CA ILE A 72 3.69 10.84 5.07
C ILE A 72 4.85 10.53 4.11
N VAL A 73 5.88 9.84 4.59
CA VAL A 73 7.02 9.42 3.75
C VAL A 73 6.53 8.56 2.59
N ILE A 74 5.66 7.58 2.87
CA ILE A 74 5.14 6.66 1.85
C ILE A 74 4.28 7.40 0.82
N TYR A 75 3.42 8.33 1.25
CA TYR A 75 2.61 9.12 0.31
C TYR A 75 3.50 9.95 -0.62
N ARG A 76 4.53 10.60 -0.10
CA ARG A 76 5.46 11.41 -0.91
C ARG A 76 6.20 10.56 -1.92
N GLU A 77 6.64 9.37 -1.52
CA GLU A 77 7.29 8.43 -2.42
C GLU A 77 6.34 7.99 -3.54
N GLY A 78 5.09 7.66 -3.19
CA GLY A 78 4.07 7.28 -4.15
C GLY A 78 3.76 8.40 -5.14
N ILE A 79 3.72 9.64 -4.68
CA ILE A 79 3.50 10.82 -5.55
C ILE A 79 4.61 10.91 -6.60
N ALA A 80 5.87 10.73 -6.19
CA ALA A 80 7.00 10.76 -7.11
C ALA A 80 6.92 9.64 -8.16
N ILE A 81 6.53 8.44 -7.73
CA ILE A 81 6.34 7.31 -8.63
C ILE A 81 5.20 7.58 -9.61
N ALA A 82 4.05 8.05 -9.12
CA ALA A 82 2.88 8.33 -9.95
C ALA A 82 3.19 9.42 -10.98
N ALA A 83 3.93 10.45 -10.60
CA ALA A 83 4.35 11.51 -11.52
C ALA A 83 5.24 10.96 -12.63
N ARG A 84 6.20 10.08 -12.27
CA ARG A 84 7.14 9.51 -13.21
C ARG A 84 6.46 8.64 -14.26
N ILE A 85 5.43 7.88 -13.89
CA ILE A 85 4.70 7.02 -14.82
C ILE A 85 3.48 7.70 -15.42
N SER A 86 3.26 8.98 -15.11
CA SER A 86 2.13 9.78 -15.59
C SER A 86 0.77 9.23 -15.18
N ASP A 87 0.69 8.61 -14.00
CA ASP A 87 -0.57 8.17 -13.42
C ASP A 87 -1.16 9.34 -12.60
N PHE A 88 -1.89 10.23 -13.28
CA PHE A 88 -2.40 11.45 -12.66
C PHE A 88 -3.51 11.19 -11.66
N HIS A 89 -4.29 10.13 -11.86
CA HIS A 89 -5.32 9.75 -10.90
C HIS A 89 -4.69 9.31 -9.57
N ALA A 90 -3.71 8.42 -9.63
CA ALA A 90 -3.00 7.96 -8.44
C ALA A 90 -2.30 9.12 -7.74
N ARG A 91 -1.66 10.00 -8.51
CA ARG A 91 -0.98 11.18 -7.96
C ARG A 91 -1.95 12.06 -7.18
N SER A 92 -3.10 12.36 -7.77
CA SER A 92 -4.13 13.20 -7.15
C SER A 92 -4.64 12.59 -5.84
N GLU A 93 -4.90 11.29 -5.84
CA GLU A 93 -5.36 10.53 -4.68
C GLU A 93 -4.32 10.57 -3.55
N LEU A 94 -3.04 10.36 -3.90
CA LEU A 94 -1.95 10.39 -2.94
C LEU A 94 -1.71 11.81 -2.39
N GLN A 95 -1.85 12.84 -3.22
CA GLN A 95 -1.73 14.22 -2.76
C GLN A 95 -2.81 14.58 -1.76
N SER A 96 -4.04 14.12 -1.99
CA SER A 96 -5.15 14.32 -1.04
C SER A 96 -4.87 13.61 0.28
N ALA A 97 -4.41 12.37 0.22
CA ALA A 97 -4.08 11.60 1.42
C ALA A 97 -2.94 12.25 2.22
N LEU A 98 -1.92 12.75 1.52
CA LEU A 98 -0.80 13.46 2.14
C LEU A 98 -1.28 14.72 2.86
N LEU A 99 -2.11 15.52 2.20
CA LEU A 99 -2.64 16.74 2.79
C LEU A 99 -3.44 16.45 4.05
N GLU A 100 -4.31 15.46 4.02
CA GLU A 100 -5.09 15.05 5.20
C GLU A 100 -4.19 14.61 6.35
N ALA A 101 -3.17 13.81 6.06
CA ALA A 101 -2.23 13.33 7.06
C ALA A 101 -1.43 14.48 7.68
N GLU A 102 -1.02 15.45 6.88
CA GLU A 102 -0.29 16.62 7.36
C GLU A 102 -1.17 17.51 8.23
N ILE A 103 -2.43 17.71 7.85
CA ILE A 103 -3.38 18.52 8.63
C ILE A 103 -3.65 17.86 9.98
N GLU A 104 -3.89 16.56 10.01
CA GLU A 104 -4.13 15.81 11.25
C GLU A 104 -2.92 15.91 12.19
N GLY A 105 -1.72 15.97 11.63
CA GLY A 105 -0.50 16.10 12.42
C GLY A 105 -0.39 17.41 13.22
N TYR A 106 -1.20 18.43 12.89
CA TYR A 106 -1.22 19.70 13.60
C TYR A 106 -2.30 19.77 14.68
N GLU A 107 -3.16 18.80 14.74
CA GLU A 107 -4.20 18.73 15.77
C GLU A 107 -3.72 17.98 17.02
#